data_7c5116148e338761cab77aeced8bf00f
#
_entry.id   7c5116148e338761cab77aeced8bf00f
#
_cell.length_a   1.000
_cell.length_b   1.000
_cell.length_c   1.000
_cell.angle_alpha   90.00
_cell.angle_beta   90.00
_cell.angle_gamma   90.00
#
_symmetry.space_group_name_H-M   'P 1'
#
loop_
_entity.id
_entity.type
_entity.pdbx_description
1 polymer ?
#
loop_
_entity_poly.entity_id
_entity_poly.type
_entity_poly.pdbx_seq_one_letter_code
_entity_poly.pdbx_strand_id
1 'polypeptide(L)'
;AILAMTALTGCGTAEDTSSLDSLTFTYVTSPLNLPSIVEKEKGIFTKAFADDGIEVKYAEITSGADQTQALAAGDVQVLYAVGATSVILSAANDADIKVLNMYSRSPKAFCMYSKDESISSPADLRGKTIAGPVGTNLHELLAAYLATADMTVDDVNFVNMGIPEAKAGLEGGSVDVALLAGAAAYQTQQQGYHLITDGEGLINAIIAVAVTNKFYEAHPEIIEKLQSAQAEIADFIQNHEQEAYEMAAAELDLDVDAVKEMAQYYNFSTEITAADK
;
A
#
# COMPACT_ATOMS: atom_id res chain seq x y z
N ALA A 1 61.42 -1.10 -43.53
CA ALA A 1 60.21 -1.66 -42.90
C ALA A 1 60.18 -1.28 -41.43
N ILE A 2 59.32 -0.33 -41.09
CA ILE A 2 59.09 0.13 -39.69
C ILE A 2 57.68 -0.39 -39.30
N LEU A 3 57.65 -1.34 -38.39
CA LEU A 3 56.42 -1.83 -37.80
C LEU A 3 55.98 -0.87 -36.69
N ALA A 4 54.86 -0.17 -36.91
CA ALA A 4 54.21 0.62 -35.87
C ALA A 4 53.29 -0.31 -35.06
N MET A 5 53.60 -0.50 -33.80
CA MET A 5 52.75 -1.19 -32.84
C MET A 5 51.73 -0.19 -32.24
N THR A 6 50.50 -0.25 -32.66
CA THR A 6 49.40 0.50 -32.05
C THR A 6 48.98 -0.23 -30.78
N ALA A 7 49.23 0.37 -29.63
CA ALA A 7 48.67 -0.03 -28.34
C ALA A 7 47.22 0.37 -28.34
N LEU A 8 46.29 -0.60 -28.31
CA LEU A 8 44.88 -0.39 -27.90
C LEU A 8 44.85 -0.17 -26.39
N THR A 9 44.72 1.09 -25.99
CA THR A 9 44.24 1.43 -24.65
C THR A 9 42.75 1.12 -24.61
N GLY A 10 42.37 0.03 -23.93
CA GLY A 10 40.99 -0.25 -23.59
C GLY A 10 40.54 0.83 -22.60
N CYS A 11 39.70 1.75 -23.06
CA CYS A 11 38.84 2.54 -22.19
C CYS A 11 37.87 1.54 -21.55
N GLY A 12 38.12 1.15 -20.29
CA GLY A 12 37.08 0.66 -19.41
C GLY A 12 36.07 1.79 -19.26
N THR A 13 34.90 1.61 -19.81
CA THR A 13 33.76 2.44 -19.45
C THR A 13 33.51 2.20 -17.98
N ALA A 14 33.92 3.16 -17.15
CA ALA A 14 33.35 3.29 -15.82
C ALA A 14 31.84 3.34 -16.05
N GLU A 15 31.09 2.41 -15.45
CA GLU A 15 29.66 2.53 -15.34
C GLU A 15 29.42 3.90 -14.69
N ASP A 16 28.79 4.78 -15.44
CA ASP A 16 28.35 6.07 -15.01
C ASP A 16 27.38 5.83 -13.85
N THR A 17 27.83 6.05 -12.61
CA THR A 17 26.92 6.20 -11.47
C THR A 17 26.21 7.51 -11.73
N SER A 18 25.17 7.45 -12.59
CA SER A 18 24.35 8.61 -12.90
C SER A 18 23.81 9.13 -11.59
N SER A 19 24.17 10.36 -11.25
CA SER A 19 23.57 11.10 -10.17
C SER A 19 22.06 11.03 -10.35
N LEU A 20 21.33 10.53 -9.36
CA LEU A 20 19.89 10.43 -9.41
C LEU A 20 19.32 11.86 -9.30
N ASP A 21 18.71 12.37 -10.36
CA ASP A 21 18.16 13.74 -10.38
C ASP A 21 16.82 13.84 -9.64
N SER A 22 16.05 12.74 -9.57
CA SER A 22 14.78 12.70 -8.88
C SER A 22 14.43 11.33 -8.34
N LEU A 23 13.65 11.30 -7.25
CA LEU A 23 13.02 10.11 -6.67
C LEU A 23 11.51 10.28 -6.73
N THR A 24 10.84 9.35 -7.38
CA THR A 24 9.37 9.30 -7.42
C THR A 24 8.86 8.23 -6.47
N PHE A 25 8.02 8.65 -5.53
CA PHE A 25 7.32 7.80 -4.55
C PHE A 25 5.88 7.60 -4.98
N THR A 26 5.31 6.43 -4.73
CA THR A 26 3.85 6.31 -4.77
C THR A 26 3.24 7.08 -3.61
N TYR A 27 2.13 7.76 -3.87
CA TYR A 27 1.36 8.48 -2.86
C TYR A 27 -0.08 7.97 -2.85
N VAL A 28 -0.51 7.45 -1.71
CA VAL A 28 -1.87 6.93 -1.50
C VAL A 28 -2.31 7.31 -0.11
N THR A 29 -3.47 7.95 0.03
CA THR A 29 -4.01 8.37 1.32
C THR A 29 -4.89 7.31 1.98
N SER A 30 -5.54 6.47 1.17
CA SER A 30 -6.44 5.40 1.62
C SER A 30 -5.68 4.05 1.75
N PRO A 31 -6.04 3.17 2.72
CA PRO A 31 -7.20 3.27 3.62
C PRO A 31 -7.07 4.29 4.76
N LEU A 32 -5.95 4.39 5.43
CA LEU A 32 -5.48 5.46 6.31
C LEU A 32 -3.95 5.45 6.30
N ASN A 33 -3.38 6.06 5.29
CA ASN A 33 -1.94 6.09 5.12
C ASN A 33 -1.33 7.31 5.82
N LEU A 34 -1.51 7.35 7.14
CA LEU A 34 -1.04 8.43 8.01
C LEU A 34 0.44 8.78 7.80
N PRO A 35 1.39 7.82 7.67
CA PRO A 35 2.79 8.15 7.40
C PRO A 35 3.00 8.90 6.08
N SER A 36 2.27 8.58 5.01
CA SER A 36 2.36 9.28 3.72
C SER A 36 1.84 10.72 3.81
N ILE A 37 0.74 10.92 4.54
CA ILE A 37 0.14 12.25 4.74
C ILE A 37 1.09 13.13 5.55
N VAL A 38 1.59 12.63 6.67
CA VAL A 38 2.56 13.35 7.52
C VAL A 38 3.85 13.66 6.75
N GLU A 39 4.36 12.70 6.00
CA GLU A 39 5.56 12.87 5.18
C GLU A 39 5.41 14.03 4.19
N LYS A 40 4.35 14.00 3.38
CA LYS A 40 4.09 14.99 2.33
C LYS A 40 3.86 16.38 2.92
N GLU A 41 3.04 16.48 3.97
CA GLU A 41 2.70 17.73 4.63
C GLU A 41 3.93 18.38 5.30
N LYS A 42 4.78 17.57 5.92
CA LYS A 42 6.04 18.04 6.57
C LYS A 42 7.20 18.18 5.58
N GLY A 43 7.12 17.58 4.40
CA GLY A 43 8.19 17.55 3.40
C GLY A 43 9.44 16.83 3.91
N ILE A 44 9.28 15.71 4.63
CA ILE A 44 10.39 15.01 5.29
C ILE A 44 11.33 14.41 4.24
N PHE A 45 10.81 13.72 3.21
CA PHE A 45 11.64 13.19 2.13
C PHE A 45 12.31 14.31 1.34
N THR A 46 11.59 15.39 1.03
CA THR A 46 12.17 16.56 0.34
C THR A 46 13.38 17.11 1.11
N LYS A 47 13.29 17.21 2.44
CA LYS A 47 14.40 17.67 3.29
C LYS A 47 15.54 16.66 3.34
N ALA A 48 15.22 15.37 3.44
CA ALA A 48 16.21 14.29 3.55
C ALA A 48 17.12 14.22 2.31
N PHE A 49 16.59 14.55 1.12
CA PHE A 49 17.32 14.45 -0.14
C PHE A 49 17.79 15.80 -0.73
N ALA A 50 17.48 16.91 -0.04
CA ALA A 50 17.83 18.26 -0.52
C ALA A 50 19.33 18.47 -0.73
N ASP A 51 20.18 18.00 0.19
CA ASP A 51 21.62 18.15 0.12
C ASP A 51 22.27 17.34 -1.03
N ASP A 52 21.58 16.30 -1.50
CA ASP A 52 22.01 15.50 -2.65
C ASP A 52 21.56 16.10 -3.99
N GLY A 53 20.74 17.16 -3.94
CA GLY A 53 20.16 17.78 -5.15
C GLY A 53 19.08 16.92 -5.82
N ILE A 54 18.52 15.93 -5.11
CA ILE A 54 17.51 15.00 -5.62
C ILE A 54 16.11 15.61 -5.43
N GLU A 55 15.38 15.75 -6.52
CA GLU A 55 13.98 16.19 -6.49
C GLU A 55 13.05 15.06 -6.06
N VAL A 56 12.24 15.28 -5.01
CA VAL A 56 11.21 14.32 -4.57
C VAL A 56 9.91 14.57 -5.35
N LYS A 57 9.37 13.52 -5.95
CA LYS A 57 8.12 13.51 -6.73
C LYS A 57 7.15 12.48 -6.16
N TYR A 58 5.86 12.73 -6.37
CA TYR A 58 4.78 11.83 -5.95
C TYR A 58 3.94 11.40 -7.14
N ALA A 59 3.66 10.10 -7.22
CA ALA A 59 2.76 9.49 -8.19
C ALA A 59 1.53 8.93 -7.46
N GLU A 60 0.37 9.46 -7.77
CA GLU A 60 -0.90 8.99 -7.20
C GLU A 60 -1.35 7.73 -7.94
N ILE A 61 -1.00 6.56 -7.39
CA ILE A 61 -1.33 5.25 -7.95
C ILE A 61 -2.02 4.44 -6.86
N THR A 62 -3.33 4.28 -6.95
CA THR A 62 -4.16 3.67 -5.90
C THR A 62 -4.21 2.14 -5.96
N SER A 63 -3.98 1.55 -7.14
CA SER A 63 -3.96 0.09 -7.34
C SER A 63 -2.57 -0.48 -7.07
N GLY A 64 -2.45 -1.48 -6.19
CA GLY A 64 -1.18 -2.15 -5.93
C GLY A 64 -0.59 -2.85 -7.15
N ALA A 65 -1.41 -3.37 -8.06
CA ALA A 65 -0.96 -3.94 -9.32
C ALA A 65 -0.33 -2.87 -10.23
N ASP A 66 -0.96 -1.70 -10.35
CA ASP A 66 -0.42 -0.59 -11.14
C ASP A 66 0.85 -0.02 -10.50
N GLN A 67 0.93 0.03 -9.16
CA GLN A 67 2.15 0.42 -8.45
C GLN A 67 3.33 -0.50 -8.81
N THR A 68 3.13 -1.82 -8.76
CA THR A 68 4.20 -2.78 -9.09
C THR A 68 4.59 -2.73 -10.57
N GLN A 69 3.65 -2.43 -11.46
CA GLN A 69 3.95 -2.20 -12.89
C GLN A 69 4.75 -0.93 -13.09
N ALA A 70 4.39 0.18 -12.43
CA ALA A 70 5.11 1.45 -12.50
C ALA A 70 6.55 1.32 -11.95
N LEU A 71 6.74 0.53 -10.88
CA LEU A 71 8.08 0.19 -10.36
C LEU A 71 8.90 -0.58 -11.39
N ALA A 72 8.32 -1.60 -12.00
CA ALA A 72 8.99 -2.42 -13.02
C ALA A 72 9.34 -1.61 -14.28
N ALA A 73 8.51 -0.63 -14.65
CA ALA A 73 8.75 0.29 -15.77
C ALA A 73 9.81 1.35 -15.44
N GLY A 74 10.12 1.58 -14.15
CA GLY A 74 11.02 2.65 -13.70
C GLY A 74 10.35 4.03 -13.56
N ASP A 75 9.03 4.11 -13.72
CA ASP A 75 8.26 5.34 -13.57
C ASP A 75 8.23 5.82 -12.11
N VAL A 76 8.32 4.89 -11.17
CA VAL A 76 8.52 5.14 -9.73
C VAL A 76 9.73 4.36 -9.22
N GLN A 77 10.45 4.89 -8.25
CA GLN A 77 11.60 4.23 -7.62
C GLN A 77 11.24 3.59 -6.28
N VAL A 78 10.24 4.15 -5.59
CA VAL A 78 9.82 3.67 -4.27
C VAL A 78 8.31 3.49 -4.22
N LEU A 79 7.87 2.27 -3.96
CA LEU A 79 6.49 2.00 -3.59
C LEU A 79 6.35 2.30 -2.09
N TYR A 80 5.78 3.46 -1.79
CA TYR A 80 5.51 3.88 -0.42
C TYR A 80 4.03 3.65 -0.11
N ALA A 81 3.74 2.63 0.71
CA ALA A 81 2.41 2.09 0.99
C ALA A 81 1.84 1.16 -0.11
N VAL A 82 2.52 0.06 -0.41
CA VAL A 82 2.02 -1.00 -1.29
C VAL A 82 1.52 -2.20 -0.48
N GLY A 83 0.39 -2.78 -0.85
CA GLY A 83 -0.12 -4.00 -0.22
C GLY A 83 0.81 -5.20 -0.43
N ALA A 84 1.11 -5.96 0.64
CA ALA A 84 1.99 -7.13 0.56
C ALA A 84 1.48 -8.17 -0.44
N THR A 85 0.17 -8.36 -0.56
CA THR A 85 -0.46 -9.25 -1.55
C THR A 85 -0.02 -8.90 -2.97
N SER A 86 -0.02 -7.60 -3.34
CA SER A 86 0.43 -7.14 -4.66
C SER A 86 1.94 -7.36 -4.87
N VAL A 87 2.75 -7.19 -3.82
CA VAL A 87 4.20 -7.47 -3.85
C VAL A 87 4.46 -8.96 -4.08
N ILE A 88 3.76 -9.83 -3.33
CA ILE A 88 3.90 -11.29 -3.45
C ILE A 88 3.49 -11.76 -4.85
N LEU A 89 2.35 -11.28 -5.36
CA LEU A 89 1.89 -11.62 -6.71
C LEU A 89 2.87 -11.16 -7.78
N SER A 90 3.45 -9.97 -7.64
CA SER A 90 4.46 -9.44 -8.55
C SER A 90 5.74 -10.28 -8.51
N ALA A 91 6.24 -10.60 -7.31
CA ALA A 91 7.42 -11.44 -7.14
C ALA A 91 7.21 -12.87 -7.67
N ALA A 92 6.01 -13.45 -7.50
CA ALA A 92 5.65 -14.75 -8.05
C ALA A 92 5.63 -14.78 -9.59
N ASN A 93 5.58 -13.61 -10.23
CA ASN A 93 5.70 -13.44 -11.68
C ASN A 93 7.10 -12.91 -12.09
N ASP A 94 8.12 -13.23 -11.32
CA ASP A 94 9.53 -12.91 -11.58
C ASP A 94 9.86 -11.41 -11.67
N ALA A 95 9.03 -10.53 -11.10
CA ALA A 95 9.33 -9.10 -11.05
C ALA A 95 10.51 -8.82 -10.09
N ASP A 96 11.36 -7.87 -10.50
CA ASP A 96 12.43 -7.36 -9.64
C ASP A 96 11.83 -6.44 -8.58
N ILE A 97 11.50 -7.01 -7.41
CA ILE A 97 10.91 -6.28 -6.28
C ILE A 97 11.48 -6.76 -4.96
N LYS A 98 11.75 -5.83 -4.05
CA LYS A 98 12.31 -6.06 -2.72
C LYS A 98 11.58 -5.21 -1.70
N VAL A 99 11.07 -5.84 -0.64
CA VAL A 99 10.55 -5.14 0.54
C VAL A 99 11.72 -4.58 1.35
N LEU A 100 11.66 -3.29 1.65
CA LEU A 100 12.64 -2.61 2.51
C LEU A 100 12.27 -2.74 3.97
N ASN A 101 11.02 -2.44 4.28
CA ASN A 101 10.46 -2.44 5.63
C ASN A 101 8.93 -2.48 5.56
N MET A 102 8.31 -2.65 6.71
CA MET A 102 6.86 -2.52 6.81
C MET A 102 6.43 -1.04 6.81
N TYR A 103 5.19 -0.80 6.44
CA TYR A 103 4.55 0.51 6.50
C TYR A 103 3.43 0.51 7.54
N SER A 104 2.56 -0.49 7.49
CA SER A 104 1.51 -0.70 8.51
C SER A 104 0.99 -2.14 8.50
N ARG A 105 0.28 -2.48 9.58
CA ARG A 105 -0.55 -3.68 9.71
C ARG A 105 -1.89 -3.26 10.26
N SER A 106 -2.96 -3.66 9.59
CA SER A 106 -4.30 -3.13 9.91
C SER A 106 -5.42 -4.12 9.55
N PRO A 107 -5.40 -5.37 10.05
CA PRO A 107 -6.41 -6.36 9.66
C PRO A 107 -7.85 -5.86 9.88
N LYS A 108 -8.15 -5.22 10.99
CA LYS A 108 -9.49 -4.68 11.31
C LYS A 108 -9.97 -3.56 10.39
N ALA A 109 -9.06 -2.92 9.65
CA ALA A 109 -9.41 -1.84 8.74
C ALA A 109 -9.94 -2.33 7.39
N PHE A 110 -9.82 -3.64 7.11
CA PHE A 110 -10.30 -4.28 5.88
C PHE A 110 -11.56 -5.06 6.22
N CYS A 111 -12.68 -4.71 5.60
CA CYS A 111 -14.02 -5.11 6.02
C CYS A 111 -14.89 -5.57 4.85
N MET A 112 -15.88 -6.41 5.15
CA MET A 112 -16.95 -6.82 4.25
C MET A 112 -18.30 -6.33 4.79
N TYR A 113 -19.01 -5.52 4.02
CA TYR A 113 -20.30 -4.95 4.41
C TYR A 113 -21.44 -5.38 3.51
N SER A 114 -22.64 -5.54 4.10
CA SER A 114 -23.90 -5.75 3.37
C SER A 114 -25.02 -4.88 3.95
N LYS A 115 -26.09 -4.68 3.16
CA LYS A 115 -27.39 -4.18 3.64
C LYS A 115 -28.24 -5.30 4.25
N ASP A 116 -27.96 -6.54 3.89
CA ASP A 116 -28.72 -7.72 4.29
C ASP A 116 -28.09 -8.35 5.53
N GLU A 117 -28.71 -8.15 6.68
CA GLU A 117 -28.27 -8.70 7.97
C GLU A 117 -28.32 -10.25 8.00
N SER A 118 -29.02 -10.89 7.07
CA SER A 118 -29.06 -12.35 6.98
C SER A 118 -27.76 -12.95 6.42
N ILE A 119 -26.89 -12.14 5.79
CA ILE A 119 -25.58 -12.56 5.34
C ILE A 119 -24.61 -12.46 6.53
N SER A 120 -24.44 -13.56 7.26
CA SER A 120 -23.66 -13.60 8.51
C SER A 120 -22.58 -14.69 8.55
N SER A 121 -22.53 -15.54 7.52
CA SER A 121 -21.55 -16.61 7.38
C SER A 121 -21.02 -16.70 5.95
N PRO A 122 -19.84 -17.37 5.73
CA PRO A 122 -19.34 -17.59 4.38
C PRO A 122 -20.33 -18.32 3.48
N ALA A 123 -21.11 -19.25 4.02
CA ALA A 123 -22.10 -20.02 3.25
C ALA A 123 -23.21 -19.14 2.66
N ASP A 124 -23.56 -18.02 3.32
CA ASP A 124 -24.59 -17.09 2.85
C ASP A 124 -24.12 -16.27 1.65
N LEU A 125 -22.79 -16.24 1.38
CA LEU A 125 -22.19 -15.56 0.25
C LEU A 125 -22.34 -16.32 -1.06
N ARG A 126 -22.74 -17.61 -1.04
CA ARG A 126 -22.85 -18.44 -2.24
C ARG A 126 -23.78 -17.79 -3.28
N GLY A 127 -23.21 -17.52 -4.48
CA GLY A 127 -23.93 -16.88 -5.58
C GLY A 127 -24.27 -15.39 -5.37
N LYS A 128 -23.84 -14.77 -4.28
CA LYS A 128 -23.96 -13.32 -4.06
C LYS A 128 -23.00 -12.54 -4.95
N THR A 129 -23.38 -11.32 -5.28
CA THR A 129 -22.52 -10.38 -6.01
C THR A 129 -21.69 -9.58 -5.02
N ILE A 130 -20.36 -9.78 -5.08
CA ILE A 130 -19.39 -9.18 -4.17
C ILE A 130 -18.47 -8.27 -4.96
N ALA A 131 -18.32 -7.02 -4.55
CA ALA A 131 -17.50 -6.04 -5.24
C ALA A 131 -16.28 -5.61 -4.43
N GLY A 132 -15.14 -5.47 -5.11
CA GLY A 132 -13.90 -4.97 -4.52
C GLY A 132 -12.70 -5.07 -5.46
N PRO A 133 -11.53 -4.54 -5.08
CA PRO A 133 -10.34 -4.52 -5.93
C PRO A 133 -9.61 -5.86 -5.90
N VAL A 134 -9.43 -6.47 -7.08
CA VAL A 134 -8.71 -7.74 -7.25
C VAL A 134 -7.21 -7.60 -6.89
N GLY A 135 -6.61 -8.67 -6.34
CA GLY A 135 -5.17 -8.73 -6.08
C GLY A 135 -4.70 -7.83 -4.93
N THR A 136 -5.61 -7.44 -4.04
CA THR A 136 -5.35 -6.61 -2.86
C THR A 136 -5.64 -7.36 -1.56
N ASN A 137 -5.31 -6.75 -0.40
CA ASN A 137 -5.67 -7.29 0.92
C ASN A 137 -7.20 -7.48 1.08
N LEU A 138 -8.03 -6.70 0.38
CA LEU A 138 -9.48 -6.91 0.37
C LEU A 138 -9.88 -8.19 -0.38
N HIS A 139 -9.22 -8.48 -1.50
CA HIS A 139 -9.43 -9.74 -2.22
C HIS A 139 -8.92 -10.94 -1.41
N GLU A 140 -7.79 -10.78 -0.72
CA GLU A 140 -7.26 -11.77 0.22
C GLU A 140 -8.25 -12.04 1.37
N LEU A 141 -8.85 -10.99 1.95
CA LEU A 141 -9.87 -11.13 2.99
C LEU A 141 -11.06 -11.98 2.51
N LEU A 142 -11.58 -11.71 1.32
CA LEU A 142 -12.67 -12.50 0.75
C LEU A 142 -12.27 -13.97 0.61
N ALA A 143 -11.12 -14.24 0.01
CA ALA A 143 -10.62 -15.60 -0.18
C ALA A 143 -10.41 -16.34 1.15
N ALA A 144 -9.81 -15.67 2.13
CA ALA A 144 -9.57 -16.23 3.47
C ALA A 144 -10.89 -16.52 4.21
N TYR A 145 -11.86 -15.61 4.13
CA TYR A 145 -13.17 -15.79 4.77
C TYR A 145 -13.94 -16.95 4.12
N LEU A 146 -13.98 -17.05 2.80
CA LEU A 146 -14.62 -18.16 2.07
C LEU A 146 -13.97 -19.50 2.41
N ALA A 147 -12.64 -19.54 2.52
CA ALA A 147 -11.89 -20.75 2.85
C ALA A 147 -12.25 -21.33 4.23
N THR A 148 -12.75 -20.54 5.18
CA THR A 148 -13.22 -21.04 6.49
C THR A 148 -14.44 -21.97 6.38
N ALA A 149 -15.10 -22.00 5.22
CA ALA A 149 -16.23 -22.88 4.92
C ALA A 149 -16.00 -23.76 3.69
N ASP A 150 -14.72 -24.07 3.37
CA ASP A 150 -14.32 -24.85 2.19
C ASP A 150 -14.87 -24.28 0.87
N MET A 151 -15.01 -22.95 0.80
CA MET A 151 -15.45 -22.21 -0.39
C MET A 151 -14.27 -21.47 -1.03
N THR A 152 -14.43 -21.11 -2.30
CA THR A 152 -13.47 -20.30 -3.06
C THR A 152 -14.16 -19.09 -3.70
N VAL A 153 -13.39 -18.19 -4.30
CA VAL A 153 -13.94 -17.03 -5.03
C VAL A 153 -14.85 -17.45 -6.21
N ASP A 154 -14.69 -18.66 -6.73
CA ASP A 154 -15.55 -19.21 -7.80
C ASP A 154 -16.98 -19.55 -7.32
N ASP A 155 -17.22 -19.64 -6.00
CA ASP A 155 -18.54 -19.87 -5.42
C ASP A 155 -19.40 -18.61 -5.32
N VAL A 156 -18.84 -17.45 -5.64
CA VAL A 156 -19.49 -16.12 -5.57
C VAL A 156 -19.38 -15.39 -6.90
N ASN A 157 -20.21 -14.35 -7.11
CA ASN A 157 -20.10 -13.49 -8.29
C ASN A 157 -19.18 -12.32 -7.95
N PHE A 158 -17.86 -12.49 -8.05
CA PHE A 158 -16.91 -11.42 -7.75
C PHE A 158 -16.82 -10.41 -8.90
N VAL A 159 -16.95 -9.13 -8.57
CA VAL A 159 -16.85 -8.01 -9.52
C VAL A 159 -15.67 -7.13 -9.11
N ASN A 160 -14.65 -7.06 -10.01
CA ASN A 160 -13.50 -6.20 -9.80
C ASN A 160 -13.87 -4.73 -10.00
N MET A 161 -13.78 -3.94 -8.94
CA MET A 161 -13.95 -2.48 -8.98
C MET A 161 -13.23 -1.82 -7.80
N GLY A 162 -12.97 -0.53 -7.89
CA GLY A 162 -12.36 0.24 -6.81
C GLY A 162 -13.25 0.35 -5.57
N ILE A 163 -12.67 0.76 -4.44
CA ILE A 163 -13.38 0.92 -3.17
C ILE A 163 -14.56 1.91 -3.27
N PRO A 164 -14.39 3.11 -3.90
CA PRO A 164 -15.51 4.04 -4.05
C PRO A 164 -16.66 3.47 -4.86
N GLU A 165 -16.37 2.77 -5.96
CA GLU A 165 -17.37 2.15 -6.82
C GLU A 165 -18.07 0.98 -6.13
N ALA A 166 -17.33 0.17 -5.35
CA ALA A 166 -17.89 -0.93 -4.55
C ALA A 166 -18.85 -0.39 -3.49
N LYS A 167 -18.48 0.71 -2.78
CA LYS A 167 -19.36 1.40 -1.83
C LYS A 167 -20.61 1.92 -2.51
N ALA A 168 -20.48 2.61 -3.63
CA ALA A 168 -21.62 3.14 -4.39
C ALA A 168 -22.54 2.01 -4.91
N GLY A 169 -21.95 0.89 -5.35
CA GLY A 169 -22.67 -0.32 -5.76
C GLY A 169 -23.50 -0.91 -4.62
N LEU A 170 -22.94 -0.98 -3.41
CA LEU A 170 -23.65 -1.43 -2.21
C LEU A 170 -24.78 -0.46 -1.85
N GLU A 171 -24.52 0.84 -1.84
CA GLU A 171 -25.51 1.88 -1.57
C GLU A 171 -26.66 1.88 -2.60
N GLY A 172 -26.33 1.66 -3.86
CA GLY A 172 -27.31 1.56 -4.95
C GLY A 172 -28.03 0.21 -5.04
N GLY A 173 -27.55 -0.82 -4.33
CA GLY A 173 -28.12 -2.18 -4.36
C GLY A 173 -27.77 -2.97 -5.63
N SER A 174 -26.73 -2.57 -6.37
CA SER A 174 -26.23 -3.33 -7.53
C SER A 174 -25.28 -4.47 -7.14
N VAL A 175 -24.76 -4.44 -5.92
CA VAL A 175 -23.98 -5.52 -5.30
C VAL A 175 -24.57 -5.87 -3.93
N ASP A 176 -24.46 -7.14 -3.53
CA ASP A 176 -24.94 -7.63 -2.25
C ASP A 176 -23.94 -7.33 -1.12
N VAL A 177 -22.64 -7.36 -1.44
CA VAL A 177 -21.54 -7.17 -0.52
C VAL A 177 -20.48 -6.27 -1.14
N ALA A 178 -19.93 -5.35 -0.34
CA ALA A 178 -18.78 -4.54 -0.72
C ALA A 178 -17.57 -4.83 0.19
N LEU A 179 -16.40 -4.96 -0.43
CA LEU A 179 -15.11 -5.03 0.23
C LEU A 179 -14.58 -3.61 0.38
N LEU A 180 -14.49 -3.12 1.61
CA LEU A 180 -14.18 -1.73 1.91
C LEU A 180 -13.05 -1.62 2.93
N ALA A 181 -12.33 -0.51 2.88
CA ALA A 181 -11.30 -0.17 3.86
C ALA A 181 -11.26 1.35 4.10
N GLY A 182 -10.63 1.75 5.21
CA GLY A 182 -10.39 3.15 5.53
C GLY A 182 -11.67 3.98 5.67
N ALA A 183 -11.67 5.19 5.11
CA ALA A 183 -12.80 6.12 5.19
C ALA A 183 -14.11 5.53 4.66
N ALA A 184 -14.05 4.75 3.57
CA ALA A 184 -15.22 4.11 3.00
C ALA A 184 -15.84 3.06 3.96
N ALA A 185 -15.01 2.23 4.60
CA ALA A 185 -15.46 1.28 5.61
C ALA A 185 -16.06 2.00 6.83
N TYR A 186 -15.35 3.02 7.34
CA TYR A 186 -15.81 3.84 8.45
C TYR A 186 -17.19 4.49 8.18
N GLN A 187 -17.33 5.18 7.05
CA GLN A 187 -18.59 5.82 6.67
C GLN A 187 -19.73 4.82 6.50
N THR A 188 -19.45 3.64 5.92
CA THR A 188 -20.44 2.57 5.75
C THR A 188 -20.91 2.03 7.09
N GLN A 189 -20.00 1.87 8.06
CA GLN A 189 -20.34 1.50 9.43
C GLN A 189 -21.21 2.57 10.11
N GLN A 190 -20.87 3.85 9.98
CA GLN A 190 -21.66 4.95 10.54
C GLN A 190 -23.08 5.05 9.93
N GLN A 191 -23.24 4.62 8.69
CA GLN A 191 -24.54 4.51 8.02
C GLN A 191 -25.38 3.32 8.51
N GLY A 192 -24.84 2.47 9.41
CA GLY A 192 -25.53 1.35 10.00
C GLY A 192 -25.59 0.10 9.11
N TYR A 193 -24.72 -0.02 8.10
CA TYR A 193 -24.63 -1.25 7.31
C TYR A 193 -24.06 -2.41 8.16
N HIS A 194 -24.52 -3.61 7.85
CA HIS A 194 -24.11 -4.82 8.52
C HIS A 194 -22.65 -5.18 8.19
N LEU A 195 -21.79 -5.25 9.21
CA LEU A 195 -20.43 -5.79 9.11
C LEU A 195 -20.51 -7.31 9.11
N ILE A 196 -20.18 -7.96 7.99
CA ILE A 196 -20.14 -9.42 7.89
C ILE A 196 -18.90 -9.96 8.59
N THR A 197 -17.75 -9.38 8.30
CA THR A 197 -16.46 -9.71 8.91
C THR A 197 -15.45 -8.60 8.66
N ASP A 198 -14.41 -8.56 9.48
CA ASP A 198 -13.16 -7.85 9.21
C ASP A 198 -12.00 -8.83 9.02
N GLY A 199 -10.80 -8.32 8.86
CA GLY A 199 -9.61 -9.15 8.61
C GLY A 199 -8.97 -9.74 9.86
N GLU A 200 -9.46 -9.45 11.08
CA GLU A 200 -8.85 -9.96 12.31
C GLU A 200 -8.90 -11.49 12.36
N GLY A 201 -7.74 -12.12 12.51
CA GLY A 201 -7.62 -13.58 12.53
C GLY A 201 -7.74 -14.26 11.17
N LEU A 202 -7.99 -13.50 10.09
CA LEU A 202 -8.10 -14.00 8.71
C LEU A 202 -6.90 -13.62 7.85
N ILE A 203 -6.47 -12.36 7.93
CA ILE A 203 -5.36 -11.81 7.16
C ILE A 203 -4.46 -10.94 8.06
N ASN A 204 -3.21 -10.74 7.66
CA ASN A 204 -2.32 -9.81 8.36
C ASN A 204 -2.48 -8.35 7.87
N ALA A 205 -3.06 -8.16 6.70
CA ALA A 205 -3.28 -6.87 6.05
C ALA A 205 -2.02 -5.98 6.07
N ILE A 206 -0.90 -6.57 5.63
CA ILE A 206 0.40 -5.91 5.62
C ILE A 206 0.47 -4.92 4.47
N ILE A 207 0.90 -3.71 4.79
CA ILE A 207 1.35 -2.70 3.85
C ILE A 207 2.86 -2.54 4.01
N ALA A 208 3.58 -2.47 2.90
CA ALA A 208 5.04 -2.45 2.85
C ALA A 208 5.57 -1.23 2.10
N VAL A 209 6.87 -1.01 2.27
CA VAL A 209 7.68 -0.14 1.41
C VAL A 209 8.58 -1.03 0.56
N ALA A 210 8.56 -0.83 -0.75
CA ALA A 210 9.32 -1.67 -1.67
C ALA A 210 10.03 -0.86 -2.76
N VAL A 211 11.13 -1.43 -3.24
CA VAL A 211 11.96 -0.93 -4.36
C VAL A 211 12.33 -2.10 -5.27
N THR A 212 13.07 -1.88 -6.35
CA THR A 212 13.72 -2.99 -7.06
C THR A 212 15.01 -3.44 -6.37
N ASN A 213 15.42 -4.73 -6.52
CA ASN A 213 16.74 -5.17 -6.04
C ASN A 213 17.86 -4.35 -6.70
N LYS A 214 17.71 -4.07 -8.00
CA LYS A 214 18.66 -3.25 -8.75
C LYS A 214 18.84 -1.86 -8.12
N PHE A 215 17.74 -1.18 -7.76
CA PHE A 215 17.80 0.13 -7.11
C PHE A 215 18.44 0.04 -5.72
N TYR A 216 18.08 -0.97 -4.94
CA TYR A 216 18.63 -1.23 -3.61
C TYR A 216 20.16 -1.41 -3.62
N GLU A 217 20.67 -2.17 -4.61
CA GLU A 217 22.10 -2.44 -4.76
C GLU A 217 22.88 -1.24 -5.31
N ALA A 218 22.26 -0.46 -6.19
CA ALA A 218 22.90 0.69 -6.83
C ALA A 218 22.95 1.94 -5.94
N HIS A 219 22.04 2.09 -4.97
CA HIS A 219 21.87 3.33 -4.19
C HIS A 219 21.74 3.08 -2.69
N PRO A 220 22.72 2.40 -2.03
CA PRO A 220 22.65 2.08 -0.60
C PRO A 220 22.53 3.33 0.28
N GLU A 221 23.14 4.45 -0.11
CA GLU A 221 23.07 5.73 0.59
C GLU A 221 21.64 6.33 0.56
N ILE A 222 20.91 6.17 -0.55
CA ILE A 222 19.53 6.61 -0.69
C ILE A 222 18.61 5.74 0.20
N ILE A 223 18.87 4.44 0.24
CA ILE A 223 18.11 3.51 1.10
C ILE A 223 18.29 3.86 2.58
N GLU A 224 19.51 4.16 3.02
CA GLU A 224 19.80 4.54 4.41
C GLU A 224 19.08 5.85 4.78
N LYS A 225 19.14 6.88 3.91
CA LYS A 225 18.41 8.14 4.10
C LYS A 225 16.91 7.94 4.13
N LEU A 226 16.38 7.12 3.23
CA LEU A 226 14.96 6.79 3.20
C LEU A 226 14.50 6.14 4.50
N GLN A 227 15.25 5.16 5.01
CA GLN A 227 14.94 4.48 6.27
C GLN A 227 15.02 5.44 7.47
N SER A 228 16.00 6.36 7.47
CA SER A 228 16.12 7.40 8.50
C SER A 228 14.95 8.36 8.47
N ALA A 229 14.52 8.80 7.29
CA ALA A 229 13.35 9.68 7.12
C ALA A 229 12.05 8.97 7.55
N GLN A 230 11.91 7.68 7.28
CA GLN A 230 10.77 6.89 7.76
C GLN A 230 10.75 6.77 9.29
N ALA A 231 11.90 6.64 9.93
CA ALA A 231 12.00 6.65 11.38
C ALA A 231 11.58 8.01 11.97
N GLU A 232 11.95 9.13 11.32
CA GLU A 232 11.49 10.48 11.69
C GLU A 232 9.97 10.61 11.58
N ILE A 233 9.36 10.08 10.52
CA ILE A 233 7.91 10.08 10.32
C ILE A 233 7.22 9.29 11.45
N ALA A 234 7.73 8.10 11.77
CA ALA A 234 7.17 7.27 12.83
C ALA A 234 7.28 7.95 14.21
N ASP A 235 8.44 8.56 14.50
CA ASP A 235 8.67 9.33 15.72
C ASP A 235 7.73 10.54 15.82
N PHE A 236 7.54 11.26 14.71
CA PHE A 236 6.60 12.38 14.67
C PHE A 236 5.17 11.91 14.96
N ILE A 237 4.70 10.86 14.33
CA ILE A 237 3.35 10.32 14.58
C ILE A 237 3.18 9.92 16.05
N GLN A 238 4.18 9.29 16.63
CA GLN A 238 4.14 8.84 18.02
C GLN A 238 4.12 10.00 19.03
N ASN A 239 4.92 11.04 18.78
CA ASN A 239 5.11 12.14 19.72
C ASN A 239 4.16 13.35 19.47
N HIS A 240 3.55 13.41 18.28
CA HIS A 240 2.65 14.49 17.85
C HIS A 240 1.34 13.92 17.27
N GLU A 241 0.78 12.91 17.94
CA GLU A 241 -0.38 12.13 17.46
C GLU A 241 -1.57 13.03 17.06
N GLN A 242 -1.91 14.02 17.91
CA GLN A 242 -3.02 14.93 17.61
C GLN A 242 -2.79 15.73 16.32
N GLU A 243 -1.58 16.26 16.13
CA GLU A 243 -1.21 17.00 14.91
C GLU A 243 -1.24 16.11 13.67
N ALA A 244 -0.76 14.87 13.79
CA ALA A 244 -0.82 13.89 12.70
C ALA A 244 -2.27 13.55 12.31
N TYR A 245 -3.17 13.40 13.28
CA TYR A 245 -4.58 13.16 13.01
C TYR A 245 -5.29 14.37 12.38
N GLU A 246 -4.94 15.59 12.78
CA GLU A 246 -5.45 16.81 12.16
C GLU A 246 -5.02 16.93 10.69
N MET A 247 -3.76 16.57 10.35
CA MET A 247 -3.30 16.50 8.96
C MET A 247 -4.09 15.47 8.16
N ALA A 248 -4.29 14.28 8.71
CA ALA A 248 -5.05 13.22 8.04
C ALA A 248 -6.53 13.59 7.88
N ALA A 249 -7.13 14.24 8.87
CA ALA A 249 -8.51 14.70 8.81
C ALA A 249 -8.72 15.73 7.68
N ALA A 250 -7.78 16.68 7.55
CA ALA A 250 -7.80 17.68 6.48
C ALA A 250 -7.63 17.05 5.09
N GLU A 251 -6.70 16.10 4.93
CA GLU A 251 -6.42 15.45 3.63
C GLU A 251 -7.56 14.51 3.21
N LEU A 252 -8.22 13.85 4.16
CA LEU A 252 -9.28 12.87 3.89
C LEU A 252 -10.69 13.46 3.93
N ASP A 253 -10.85 14.76 4.20
CA ASP A 253 -12.14 15.43 4.41
C ASP A 253 -13.00 14.71 5.47
N LEU A 254 -12.39 14.44 6.62
CA LEU A 254 -12.99 13.76 7.78
C LEU A 254 -12.85 14.60 9.04
N ASP A 255 -13.72 14.31 10.03
CA ASP A 255 -13.53 14.82 11.39
C ASP A 255 -12.31 14.15 12.05
N VAL A 256 -11.59 14.87 12.89
CA VAL A 256 -10.42 14.34 13.63
C VAL A 256 -10.78 13.15 14.50
N ASP A 257 -11.99 13.14 15.09
CA ASP A 257 -12.47 12.01 15.89
C ASP A 257 -12.68 10.73 15.04
N ALA A 258 -13.12 10.88 13.79
CA ALA A 258 -13.20 9.77 12.83
C ALA A 258 -11.81 9.19 12.53
N VAL A 259 -10.81 10.05 12.30
CA VAL A 259 -9.42 9.61 12.11
C VAL A 259 -8.88 8.88 13.33
N LYS A 260 -9.18 9.38 14.55
CA LYS A 260 -8.79 8.71 15.82
C LYS A 260 -9.40 7.33 15.95
N GLU A 261 -10.67 7.17 15.62
CA GLU A 261 -11.34 5.87 15.65
C GLU A 261 -10.71 4.90 14.64
N MET A 262 -10.45 5.36 13.43
CA MET A 262 -9.81 4.54 12.39
C MET A 262 -8.37 4.16 12.78
N ALA A 263 -7.59 5.09 13.31
CA ALA A 263 -6.18 4.90 13.65
C ALA A 263 -5.95 3.78 14.67
N GLN A 264 -6.93 3.48 15.53
CA GLN A 264 -6.87 2.37 16.49
C GLN A 264 -6.71 0.99 15.85
N TYR A 265 -7.05 0.87 14.56
CA TYR A 265 -6.93 -0.37 13.80
C TYR A 265 -5.58 -0.53 13.10
N TYR A 266 -4.68 0.46 13.23
CA TYR A 266 -3.42 0.51 12.52
C TYR A 266 -2.22 0.39 13.46
N ASN A 267 -1.28 -0.45 13.08
CA ASN A 267 0.06 -0.49 13.65
C ASN A 267 1.04 0.01 12.56
N PHE A 268 1.60 1.20 12.75
CA PHE A 268 2.53 1.84 11.82
C PHE A 268 4.00 1.47 12.08
N SER A 269 4.29 0.35 12.75
CA SER A 269 5.66 -0.13 12.92
C SER A 269 6.31 -0.47 11.58
N THR A 270 7.53 0.03 11.38
CA THR A 270 8.35 -0.22 10.19
C THR A 270 9.18 -1.51 10.30
N GLU A 271 9.21 -2.16 11.46
CA GLU A 271 9.98 -3.37 11.72
C GLU A 271 9.43 -4.58 10.97
N ILE A 272 10.31 -5.38 10.37
CA ILE A 272 9.98 -6.68 9.80
C ILE A 272 10.15 -7.74 10.90
N THR A 273 9.05 -8.30 11.37
CA THR A 273 9.06 -9.35 12.40
C THR A 273 9.13 -10.75 11.80
N ALA A 274 9.30 -11.78 12.66
CA ALA A 274 9.25 -13.17 12.20
C ALA A 274 7.88 -13.59 11.66
N ALA A 275 6.81 -12.93 12.11
CA ALA A 275 5.45 -13.20 11.66
C ALA A 275 5.15 -12.63 10.25
N ASP A 276 5.98 -11.70 9.76
CA ASP A 276 5.84 -11.09 8.43
C ASP A 276 6.56 -11.89 7.33
N LYS A 277 7.39 -12.87 7.72
CA LYS A 277 8.19 -13.73 6.84
C LYS A 277 7.48 -15.06 6.57
#